data_52c8e2fcdec90e13e201b3af3e404bec
#
_entry.id   52c8e2fcdec90e13e201b3af3e404bec
#
_cell.length_a   1.000
_cell.length_b   1.000
_cell.length_c   1.000
_cell.angle_alpha   90.00
_cell.angle_beta   90.00
_cell.angle_gamma   90.00
#
_symmetry.space_group_name_H-M   'P 1'
#
loop_
_entity.id
_entity.type
_entity.pdbx_description
1 polymer ?
#
loop_
_entity_poly.entity_id
_entity_poly.type
_entity_poly.pdbx_seq_one_letter_code
_entity_poly.pdbx_strand_id
1 'polypeptide(L)'
;VLAIDYDDDLETNLDFMGKNKFTRYPVFREDKDNIVGFVHIKDAYLLPEGSTMKDLKIRSIQAVPESISIAKLLQVLQAKHTKIAVVVDEHGGTSGIVTMTDVVEQIIGRMEDEYLHDDQDEILKVGEHHYLVDGSLPVDQFVEFIGFEPVPVFDYETAGGLMLDLLDKIPAEGDSY
;
A
#
# COMPACT_ATOMS: atom_id res chain seq x y z
N VAL A 1 -8.69 -6.70 -1.80
CA VAL A 1 -9.00 -5.34 -1.38
C VAL A 1 -9.31 -5.33 0.11
N LEU A 2 -8.68 -4.39 0.87
CA LEU A 2 -9.05 -4.11 2.25
C LEU A 2 -10.24 -3.14 2.24
N ALA A 3 -11.42 -3.65 2.60
CA ALA A 3 -12.67 -2.92 2.55
C ALA A 3 -13.47 -3.19 3.84
N ILE A 4 -14.38 -2.29 4.18
CA ILE A 4 -15.29 -2.42 5.31
C ILE A 4 -16.67 -2.91 4.86
N ASP A 5 -17.31 -3.71 5.69
CA ASP A 5 -18.65 -4.23 5.43
C ASP A 5 -19.70 -3.23 5.92
N TYR A 6 -20.63 -2.86 5.03
CA TYR A 6 -21.74 -1.97 5.39
C TYR A 6 -22.71 -2.62 6.40
N ASP A 7 -22.84 -3.94 6.35
CA ASP A 7 -23.81 -4.69 7.12
C ASP A 7 -23.25 -5.14 8.49
N ASP A 8 -21.94 -4.96 8.74
CA ASP A 8 -21.32 -5.09 10.05
C ASP A 8 -21.65 -3.90 10.97
N ASP A 9 -21.39 -4.06 12.27
CA ASP A 9 -21.50 -2.96 13.22
C ASP A 9 -20.37 -1.92 13.03
N LEU A 10 -20.66 -0.68 13.44
CA LEU A 10 -19.71 0.42 13.29
C LEU A 10 -18.42 0.21 14.10
N GLU A 11 -18.50 -0.36 15.30
CA GLU A 11 -17.35 -0.56 16.20
C GLU A 11 -16.35 -1.54 15.57
N THR A 12 -16.83 -2.67 15.04
CA THR A 12 -16.02 -3.63 14.28
C THR A 12 -15.29 -2.97 13.11
N ASN A 13 -16.00 -2.14 12.35
CA ASN A 13 -15.40 -1.42 11.23
C ASN A 13 -14.39 -0.35 11.68
N LEU A 14 -14.64 0.37 12.77
CA LEU A 14 -13.70 1.34 13.34
C LEU A 14 -12.42 0.66 13.83
N ASP A 15 -12.53 -0.47 14.51
CA ASP A 15 -11.40 -1.29 14.95
C ASP A 15 -10.55 -1.76 13.77
N PHE A 16 -11.22 -2.23 12.71
CA PHE A 16 -10.54 -2.62 11.46
C PHE A 16 -9.79 -1.46 10.83
N MET A 17 -10.42 -0.28 10.75
CA MET A 17 -9.79 0.93 10.22
C MET A 17 -8.59 1.37 11.08
N GLY A 18 -8.72 1.30 12.42
CA GLY A 18 -7.66 1.65 13.36
C GLY A 18 -6.41 0.76 13.23
N LYS A 19 -6.62 -0.55 13.01
CA LYS A 19 -5.53 -1.52 12.81
C LYS A 19 -4.78 -1.34 11.49
N ASN A 20 -5.50 -0.96 10.42
CA ASN A 20 -4.93 -0.89 9.07
C ASN A 20 -4.40 0.49 8.67
N LYS A 21 -4.70 1.54 9.44
CA LYS A 21 -4.17 2.92 9.32
C LYS A 21 -4.31 3.60 7.94
N PHE A 22 -5.21 3.13 7.05
CA PHE A 22 -5.44 3.77 5.76
C PHE A 22 -6.32 5.02 5.88
N THR A 23 -6.17 5.95 4.95
CA THR A 23 -6.97 7.18 4.91
C THR A 23 -8.37 6.95 4.34
N ARG A 24 -8.54 6.00 3.42
CA ARG A 24 -9.80 5.71 2.72
C ARG A 24 -10.04 4.21 2.68
N TYR A 25 -11.27 3.84 3.00
CA TYR A 25 -11.72 2.45 3.00
C TYR A 25 -12.87 2.29 2.03
N PRO A 26 -12.75 1.44 1.00
CA PRO A 26 -13.89 1.01 0.22
C PRO A 26 -14.94 0.37 1.14
N VAL A 27 -16.19 0.55 0.80
CA VAL A 27 -17.33 -0.05 1.49
C VAL A 27 -17.99 -1.02 0.54
N PHE A 28 -18.15 -2.25 0.97
CA PHE A 28 -18.91 -3.26 0.22
C PHE A 28 -20.21 -3.62 0.92
N ARG A 29 -21.13 -4.24 0.19
CA ARG A 29 -22.37 -4.78 0.73
C ARG A 29 -22.61 -6.18 0.16
N GLU A 30 -22.92 -7.14 1.03
CA GLU A 30 -23.16 -8.55 0.70
C GLU A 30 -21.91 -9.27 0.19
N ASP A 31 -21.26 -8.76 -0.85
CA ASP A 31 -20.06 -9.33 -1.46
C ASP A 31 -18.99 -8.25 -1.67
N LYS A 32 -17.72 -8.63 -1.53
CA LYS A 32 -16.55 -7.75 -1.77
C LYS A 32 -16.44 -7.27 -3.22
N ASP A 33 -17.13 -7.93 -4.13
CA ASP A 33 -17.26 -7.50 -5.52
C ASP A 33 -18.27 -6.35 -5.69
N ASN A 34 -19.13 -6.14 -4.69
CA ASN A 34 -20.13 -5.07 -4.69
C ASN A 34 -19.66 -3.87 -3.86
N ILE A 35 -18.71 -3.09 -4.38
CA ILE A 35 -18.24 -1.86 -3.74
C ILE A 35 -19.26 -0.75 -3.95
N VAL A 36 -19.93 -0.32 -2.89
CA VAL A 36 -20.97 0.72 -2.91
C VAL A 36 -20.46 2.15 -2.72
N GLY A 37 -19.20 2.31 -2.29
CA GLY A 37 -18.61 3.62 -2.07
C GLY A 37 -17.31 3.54 -1.28
N PHE A 38 -16.91 4.66 -0.68
CA PHE A 38 -15.78 4.69 0.25
C PHE A 38 -16.05 5.63 1.43
N VAL A 39 -15.35 5.36 2.53
CA VAL A 39 -15.34 6.19 3.73
C VAL A 39 -13.95 6.81 3.90
N HIS A 40 -13.90 8.06 4.31
CA HIS A 40 -12.67 8.70 4.75
C HIS A 40 -12.55 8.51 6.28
N ILE A 41 -11.41 8.04 6.75
CA ILE A 41 -11.18 7.72 8.17
C ILE A 41 -11.54 8.88 9.12
N LYS A 42 -11.30 10.13 8.72
CA LYS A 42 -11.68 11.32 9.51
C LYS A 42 -13.19 11.45 9.71
N ASP A 43 -14.00 11.06 8.70
CA ASP A 43 -15.46 11.11 8.84
C ASP A 43 -15.94 10.06 9.84
N ALA A 44 -15.26 8.91 9.93
CA ALA A 44 -15.57 7.85 10.88
C ALA A 44 -15.22 8.22 12.33
N TYR A 45 -14.04 8.78 12.56
CA TYR A 45 -13.61 9.18 13.91
C TYR A 45 -14.32 10.42 14.46
N LEU A 46 -15.00 11.20 13.62
CA LEU A 46 -15.79 12.36 14.05
C LEU A 46 -17.23 12.01 14.43
N LEU A 47 -17.63 10.76 14.30
CA LEU A 47 -18.98 10.33 14.69
C LEU A 47 -19.15 10.38 16.21
N PRO A 48 -20.31 10.84 16.70
CA PRO A 48 -20.64 10.79 18.11
C PRO A 48 -20.73 9.36 18.65
N GLU A 49 -20.54 9.20 19.94
CA GLU A 49 -20.75 7.93 20.63
C GLU A 49 -22.20 7.41 20.43
N GLY A 50 -22.36 6.12 20.15
CA GLY A 50 -23.64 5.51 19.84
C GLY A 50 -24.09 5.64 18.38
N SER A 51 -23.26 6.20 17.51
CA SER A 51 -23.53 6.21 16.06
C SER A 51 -23.49 4.80 15.46
N THR A 52 -24.11 4.66 14.30
CA THR A 52 -24.21 3.40 13.54
C THR A 52 -23.65 3.57 12.13
N MET A 53 -23.54 2.47 11.37
CA MET A 53 -23.11 2.54 9.96
C MET A 53 -23.98 3.45 9.09
N LYS A 54 -25.24 3.71 9.48
CA LYS A 54 -26.14 4.62 8.76
C LYS A 54 -25.73 6.09 8.89
N ASP A 55 -25.03 6.44 9.97
CA ASP A 55 -24.56 7.79 10.26
C ASP A 55 -23.22 8.05 9.58
N LEU A 56 -22.55 6.99 9.10
CA LEU A 56 -21.27 7.08 8.42
C LEU A 56 -21.43 7.64 7.01
N LYS A 57 -20.65 8.68 6.71
CA LYS A 57 -20.70 9.35 5.40
C LYS A 57 -20.01 8.50 4.34
N ILE A 58 -20.78 7.70 3.60
CA ILE A 58 -20.29 6.96 2.44
C ILE A 58 -20.30 7.88 1.22
N ARG A 59 -19.13 8.03 0.60
CA ARG A 59 -18.92 8.84 -0.61
C ARG A 59 -18.96 7.93 -1.83
N SER A 60 -19.47 8.44 -2.95
CA SER A 60 -19.46 7.69 -4.21
C SER A 60 -18.03 7.37 -4.65
N ILE A 61 -17.80 6.16 -5.12
CA ILE A 61 -16.54 5.73 -5.72
C ILE A 61 -16.69 5.63 -7.24
N GLN A 62 -15.63 5.94 -7.97
CA GLN A 62 -15.62 5.81 -9.42
C GLN A 62 -15.18 4.40 -9.80
N ALA A 63 -15.97 3.71 -10.65
CA ALA A 63 -15.55 2.45 -11.25
C ALA A 63 -14.79 2.71 -12.57
N VAL A 64 -13.70 1.99 -12.77
CA VAL A 64 -12.86 2.05 -13.96
C VAL A 64 -12.51 0.62 -14.41
N PRO A 65 -12.43 0.33 -15.73
CA PRO A 65 -12.04 -1.00 -16.19
C PRO A 65 -10.53 -1.26 -15.97
N GLU A 66 -10.14 -2.52 -15.85
CA GLU A 66 -8.72 -2.93 -15.75
C GLU A 66 -7.87 -2.43 -16.93
N SER A 67 -8.45 -2.36 -18.12
CA SER A 67 -7.78 -1.92 -19.34
C SER A 67 -7.55 -0.41 -19.43
N ILE A 68 -7.95 0.37 -18.42
CA ILE A 68 -7.78 1.83 -18.44
C ILE A 68 -6.30 2.21 -18.45
N SER A 69 -5.90 3.12 -19.34
CA SER A 69 -4.53 3.66 -19.31
C SER A 69 -4.34 4.62 -18.14
N ILE A 70 -3.10 4.68 -17.61
CA ILE A 70 -2.72 5.58 -16.50
C ILE A 70 -3.09 7.03 -16.80
N ALA A 71 -2.81 7.51 -18.02
CA ALA A 71 -3.15 8.87 -18.45
C ALA A 71 -4.67 9.13 -18.39
N LYS A 72 -5.48 8.16 -18.80
CA LYS A 72 -6.95 8.27 -18.77
C LYS A 72 -7.48 8.19 -17.35
N LEU A 73 -6.92 7.30 -16.52
CA LEU A 73 -7.24 7.17 -15.10
C LEU A 73 -6.99 8.49 -14.37
N LEU A 74 -5.82 9.12 -14.58
CA LEU A 74 -5.48 10.41 -14.01
C LEU A 74 -6.52 11.48 -14.36
N GLN A 75 -6.92 11.55 -15.65
CA GLN A 75 -7.97 12.47 -16.09
C GLN A 75 -9.31 12.22 -15.38
N VAL A 76 -9.71 10.95 -15.23
CA VAL A 76 -10.95 10.57 -14.53
C VAL A 76 -10.90 11.00 -13.07
N LEU A 77 -9.82 10.68 -12.34
CA LEU A 77 -9.66 11.04 -10.93
C LEU A 77 -9.68 12.58 -10.73
N GLN A 78 -8.99 13.32 -11.60
CA GLN A 78 -9.00 14.79 -11.58
C GLN A 78 -10.38 15.37 -11.88
N ALA A 79 -11.04 14.94 -12.96
CA ALA A 79 -12.34 15.44 -13.35
C ALA A 79 -13.44 15.18 -12.30
N LYS A 80 -13.33 14.05 -11.57
CA LYS A 80 -14.26 13.68 -10.51
C LYS A 80 -13.85 14.17 -9.13
N HIS A 81 -12.72 14.90 -9.02
CA HIS A 81 -12.17 15.38 -7.74
C HIS A 81 -12.07 14.27 -6.69
N THR A 82 -11.75 13.05 -7.11
CA THR A 82 -11.56 11.89 -6.23
C THR A 82 -10.11 11.43 -6.24
N LYS A 83 -9.69 10.79 -5.16
CA LYS A 83 -8.33 10.25 -5.01
C LYS A 83 -8.31 8.71 -5.01
N ILE A 84 -9.47 8.08 -5.24
CA ILE A 84 -9.62 6.62 -5.22
C ILE A 84 -10.66 6.20 -6.27
N ALA A 85 -10.42 5.06 -6.92
CA ALA A 85 -11.36 4.39 -7.80
C ALA A 85 -11.35 2.88 -7.54
N VAL A 86 -12.45 2.20 -7.84
CA VAL A 86 -12.51 0.74 -7.89
C VAL A 86 -12.22 0.29 -9.32
N VAL A 87 -11.37 -0.72 -9.44
CA VAL A 87 -11.06 -1.37 -10.73
C VAL A 87 -11.97 -2.57 -10.89
N VAL A 88 -12.63 -2.65 -12.04
CA VAL A 88 -13.59 -3.73 -12.34
C VAL A 88 -13.17 -4.52 -13.55
N ASP A 89 -13.40 -5.81 -13.49
CA ASP A 89 -13.19 -6.74 -14.62
C ASP A 89 -14.35 -6.68 -15.64
N GLU A 90 -14.26 -7.49 -16.70
CA GLU A 90 -15.26 -7.60 -17.76
C GLU A 90 -16.58 -8.27 -17.32
N HIS A 91 -16.59 -8.89 -16.13
CA HIS A 91 -17.77 -9.51 -15.54
C HIS A 91 -18.45 -8.60 -14.50
N GLY A 92 -17.85 -7.45 -14.21
CA GLY A 92 -18.32 -6.49 -13.22
C GLY A 92 -17.83 -6.79 -11.78
N GLY A 93 -16.94 -7.77 -11.63
CA GLY A 93 -16.30 -8.08 -10.35
C GLY A 93 -15.24 -7.03 -9.97
N THR A 94 -14.94 -6.91 -8.68
CA THR A 94 -13.92 -6.00 -8.17
C THR A 94 -12.54 -6.64 -8.28
N SER A 95 -11.74 -6.21 -9.24
CA SER A 95 -10.33 -6.61 -9.40
C SER A 95 -9.43 -5.94 -8.37
N GLY A 96 -9.75 -4.69 -7.99
CA GLY A 96 -8.92 -3.97 -7.04
C GLY A 96 -9.39 -2.55 -6.78
N ILE A 97 -8.52 -1.79 -6.12
CA ILE A 97 -8.65 -0.34 -6.00
C ILE A 97 -7.38 0.31 -6.55
N VAL A 98 -7.51 1.54 -7.00
CA VAL A 98 -6.39 2.36 -7.45
C VAL A 98 -6.56 3.76 -6.88
N THR A 99 -5.44 4.35 -6.43
CA THR A 99 -5.42 5.69 -5.85
C THR A 99 -4.67 6.69 -6.73
N MET A 100 -4.83 7.97 -6.44
CA MET A 100 -4.03 9.02 -7.09
C MET A 100 -2.54 8.84 -6.79
N THR A 101 -2.19 8.33 -5.61
CA THR A 101 -0.80 8.06 -5.22
C THR A 101 -0.19 7.01 -6.14
N ASP A 102 -0.87 5.87 -6.36
CA ASP A 102 -0.40 4.81 -7.25
C ASP A 102 -0.13 5.34 -8.66
N VAL A 103 -1.01 6.23 -9.17
CA VAL A 103 -0.84 6.86 -10.49
C VAL A 103 0.39 7.76 -10.53
N VAL A 104 0.61 8.54 -9.47
CA VAL A 104 1.75 9.47 -9.37
C VAL A 104 3.05 8.67 -9.23
N GLU A 105 3.09 7.66 -8.38
CA GLU A 105 4.25 6.77 -8.19
C GLU A 105 4.67 6.06 -9.49
N GLN A 106 3.69 5.66 -10.28
CA GLN A 106 3.99 5.05 -11.59
C GLN A 106 4.65 6.02 -12.58
N ILE A 107 4.44 7.33 -12.41
CA ILE A 107 4.99 8.37 -13.30
C ILE A 107 6.36 8.87 -12.82
N ILE A 108 6.54 9.08 -11.51
CA ILE A 108 7.73 9.71 -10.93
C ILE A 108 8.64 8.76 -10.15
N GLY A 109 8.28 7.47 -10.07
CA GLY A 109 8.91 6.49 -9.20
C GLY A 109 8.29 6.47 -7.79
N ARG A 110 8.72 5.53 -6.95
CA ARG A 110 8.19 5.39 -5.58
C ARG A 110 8.34 6.70 -4.81
N MET A 111 7.25 7.18 -4.26
CA MET A 111 7.26 8.19 -3.21
C MET A 111 7.31 7.44 -1.87
N GLU A 112 8.34 7.65 -1.11
CA GLU A 112 8.39 7.19 0.27
C GLU A 112 7.25 7.87 1.03
N ASP A 113 6.34 7.06 1.60
CA ASP A 113 5.23 7.56 2.41
C ASP A 113 5.78 7.79 3.83
N GLU A 114 5.70 9.01 4.35
CA GLU A 114 6.17 9.40 5.70
C GLU A 114 5.57 8.52 6.83
N TYR A 115 4.52 7.75 6.52
CA TYR A 115 3.81 6.89 7.46
C TYR A 115 4.15 5.40 7.35
N LEU A 116 4.97 4.97 6.38
CA LEU A 116 5.45 3.58 6.29
C LEU A 116 6.72 3.33 7.13
N HIS A 117 7.27 4.38 7.76
CA HIS A 117 8.42 4.29 8.67
C HIS A 117 8.06 3.97 10.13
N ASP A 118 6.88 3.40 10.41
CA ASP A 118 6.61 2.89 11.76
C ASP A 118 6.66 1.35 11.73
N ASP A 119 7.75 0.83 12.25
CA ASP A 119 8.02 -0.48 12.84
C ASP A 119 9.07 -1.41 12.22
N GLN A 120 9.90 -0.98 11.25
CA GLN A 120 11.19 -1.68 11.08
C GLN A 120 12.20 -0.72 10.43
N ASP A 121 13.20 -0.30 11.15
CA ASP A 121 14.41 0.26 10.55
C ASP A 121 14.93 -0.78 9.55
N GLU A 122 14.86 -0.51 8.24
CA GLU A 122 15.35 -1.40 7.18
C GLU A 122 16.82 -1.79 7.41
N ILE A 123 17.53 -0.96 8.19
CA ILE A 123 18.88 -1.22 8.69
C ILE A 123 18.92 -0.93 10.19
N LEU A 124 18.90 -1.97 11.02
CA LEU A 124 18.98 -1.86 12.48
C LEU A 124 20.42 -2.15 12.95
N LYS A 125 21.04 -1.20 13.65
CA LYS A 125 22.35 -1.43 14.27
C LYS A 125 22.20 -2.30 15.51
N VAL A 126 22.72 -3.52 15.48
CA VAL A 126 22.67 -4.49 16.59
C VAL A 126 24.00 -4.65 17.32
N GLY A 127 25.08 -3.98 16.86
CA GLY A 127 26.39 -4.00 17.47
C GLY A 127 27.34 -2.95 16.89
N GLU A 128 28.60 -2.93 17.32
CA GLU A 128 29.56 -1.90 16.92
C GLU A 128 29.82 -1.89 15.39
N HIS A 129 29.80 -3.08 14.76
CA HIS A 129 29.92 -3.26 13.31
C HIS A 129 28.91 -4.32 12.79
N HIS A 130 27.80 -4.51 13.50
CA HIS A 130 26.79 -5.49 13.14
C HIS A 130 25.47 -4.79 12.88
N TYR A 131 24.86 -5.12 11.75
CA TYR A 131 23.59 -4.56 11.31
C TYR A 131 22.65 -5.69 10.91
N LEU A 132 21.39 -5.55 11.24
CA LEU A 132 20.31 -6.34 10.69
C LEU A 132 19.70 -5.55 9.55
N VAL A 133 19.65 -6.14 8.36
CA VAL A 133 19.17 -5.47 7.16
C VAL A 133 17.99 -6.25 6.62
N ASP A 134 16.91 -5.55 6.25
CA ASP A 134 15.79 -6.19 5.58
C ASP A 134 16.23 -6.62 4.16
N GLY A 135 15.94 -7.87 3.80
CA GLY A 135 16.29 -8.39 2.48
C GLY A 135 15.58 -7.70 1.31
N SER A 136 14.49 -6.96 1.57
CA SER A 136 13.77 -6.18 0.58
C SER A 136 14.35 -4.77 0.36
N LEU A 137 15.34 -4.34 1.19
CA LEU A 137 16.02 -3.06 1.03
C LEU A 137 16.60 -2.94 -0.39
N PRO A 138 16.36 -1.83 -1.11
CA PRO A 138 16.98 -1.58 -2.41
C PRO A 138 18.50 -1.69 -2.35
N VAL A 139 19.10 -2.39 -3.32
CA VAL A 139 20.54 -2.69 -3.30
C VAL A 139 21.40 -1.43 -3.38
N ASP A 140 20.95 -0.40 -4.07
CA ASP A 140 21.63 0.90 -4.17
C ASP A 140 21.71 1.60 -2.81
N GLN A 141 20.63 1.59 -2.02
CA GLN A 141 20.62 2.13 -0.66
C GLN A 141 21.51 1.31 0.29
N PHE A 142 21.50 -0.03 0.16
CA PHE A 142 22.38 -0.88 0.95
C PHE A 142 23.86 -0.60 0.66
N VAL A 143 24.22 -0.48 -0.62
CA VAL A 143 25.60 -0.20 -1.06
C VAL A 143 26.06 1.19 -0.64
N GLU A 144 25.20 2.20 -0.72
CA GLU A 144 25.47 3.54 -0.19
C GLU A 144 25.72 3.52 1.32
N PHE A 145 24.87 2.78 2.07
CA PHE A 145 25.02 2.63 3.52
C PHE A 145 26.35 2.01 3.93
N ILE A 146 26.83 0.99 3.22
CA ILE A 146 28.14 0.36 3.50
C ILE A 146 29.33 1.16 2.97
N GLY A 147 29.07 2.29 2.26
CA GLY A 147 30.10 3.19 1.75
C GLY A 147 30.86 2.65 0.54
N PHE A 148 30.22 1.87 -0.31
CA PHE A 148 30.82 1.31 -1.51
C PHE A 148 30.69 2.29 -2.67
N GLU A 149 31.80 2.90 -3.11
CA GLU A 149 31.86 3.82 -4.26
C GLU A 149 32.88 3.35 -5.29
N PRO A 150 32.59 3.41 -6.62
CA PRO A 150 31.29 3.75 -7.23
C PRO A 150 30.28 2.65 -7.07
N VAL A 151 28.98 3.01 -6.99
CA VAL A 151 27.86 2.05 -6.91
C VAL A 151 27.87 1.21 -8.19
N PRO A 152 28.08 -0.11 -8.12
CA PRO A 152 28.03 -0.98 -9.29
C PRO A 152 26.60 -1.05 -9.85
N VAL A 153 26.49 -1.32 -11.15
CA VAL A 153 25.19 -1.69 -11.74
C VAL A 153 24.96 -3.17 -11.44
N PHE A 154 23.90 -3.47 -10.71
CA PHE A 154 23.54 -4.83 -10.33
C PHE A 154 22.40 -5.34 -11.22
N ASP A 155 22.36 -6.64 -11.47
CA ASP A 155 21.24 -7.32 -12.16
C ASP A 155 20.08 -7.66 -11.18
N TYR A 156 20.17 -7.23 -9.92
CA TYR A 156 19.19 -7.46 -8.86
C TYR A 156 18.82 -6.13 -8.17
N GLU A 157 17.60 -6.07 -7.66
CA GLU A 157 17.01 -4.82 -7.14
C GLU A 157 17.14 -4.68 -5.61
N THR A 158 17.45 -5.77 -4.87
CA THR A 158 17.39 -5.80 -3.40
C THR A 158 18.64 -6.37 -2.75
N ALA A 159 18.87 -6.06 -1.47
CA ALA A 159 19.93 -6.62 -0.65
C ALA A 159 19.84 -8.16 -0.56
N GLY A 160 18.61 -8.70 -0.47
CA GLY A 160 18.39 -10.15 -0.53
C GLY A 160 18.81 -10.75 -1.88
N GLY A 161 18.55 -10.06 -2.99
CA GLY A 161 18.99 -10.44 -4.32
C GLY A 161 20.52 -10.50 -4.42
N LEU A 162 21.22 -9.49 -3.85
CA LEU A 162 22.67 -9.48 -3.73
C LEU A 162 23.21 -10.70 -2.97
N MET A 163 22.57 -11.06 -1.84
CA MET A 163 22.99 -12.20 -1.04
C MET A 163 22.77 -13.53 -1.77
N LEU A 164 21.69 -13.65 -2.54
CA LEU A 164 21.44 -14.84 -3.38
C LEU A 164 22.52 -15.01 -4.44
N ASP A 165 22.93 -13.92 -5.09
CA ASP A 165 23.97 -13.94 -6.10
C ASP A 165 25.34 -14.30 -5.50
N LEU A 166 25.71 -13.66 -4.38
CA LEU A 166 26.98 -13.91 -3.70
C LEU A 166 27.12 -15.33 -3.16
N LEU A 167 26.02 -15.94 -2.68
CA LEU A 167 26.03 -17.30 -2.11
C LEU A 167 25.80 -18.38 -3.16
N ASP A 168 25.36 -18.02 -4.37
CA ASP A 168 24.96 -18.96 -5.45
C ASP A 168 23.97 -20.04 -4.97
N LYS A 169 23.16 -19.72 -3.97
CA LYS A 169 22.12 -20.58 -3.37
C LYS A 169 21.09 -19.77 -2.59
N ILE A 170 19.95 -20.36 -2.28
CA ILE A 170 19.01 -19.77 -1.33
C ILE A 170 19.64 -19.79 0.07
N PRO A 171 19.86 -18.61 0.71
CA PRO A 171 20.50 -18.54 2.02
C PRO A 171 19.70 -19.25 3.10
N ALA A 172 20.39 -19.92 4.01
CA ALA A 172 19.83 -20.46 5.24
C ALA A 172 20.42 -19.70 6.44
N GLU A 173 19.76 -19.79 7.59
CA GLU A 173 20.26 -19.17 8.82
C GLU A 173 21.67 -19.67 9.14
N GLY A 174 22.59 -18.70 9.29
CA GLY A 174 24.01 -18.97 9.56
C GLY A 174 24.91 -19.06 8.34
N ASP A 175 24.38 -18.94 7.12
CA ASP A 175 25.21 -18.80 5.94
C ASP A 175 25.96 -17.46 5.95
N SER A 176 27.18 -17.43 5.40
CA SER A 176 28.04 -16.25 5.29
C SER A 176 28.81 -16.26 3.98
N TYR A 177 29.14 -15.07 3.51
CA TYR A 177 30.00 -14.81 2.35
C TYR A 177 31.25 -14.06 2.80
#